data_a4dbbc4a01d7036aaa4124116cc7ddfd
#
_entry.id   a4dbbc4a01d7036aaa4124116cc7ddfd
#
_cell.length_a   1.000
_cell.length_b   1.000
_cell.length_c   1.000
_cell.angle_alpha   90.00
_cell.angle_beta   90.00
_cell.angle_gamma   90.00
#
_symmetry.space_group_name_H-M   'P 1'
#
loop_
_entity.id
_entity.type
_entity.pdbx_description
1 polymer ?
#
loop_
_entity_poly.entity_id
_entity_poly.type
_entity_poly.pdbx_seq_one_letter_code
_entity_poly.pdbx_strand_id
1 'polypeptide(L)'
;LITEVSMAVAKAAMESGVARKQITDWDEYKNHLRELMGQENKLTRQLYETARRNPQRVVFAEGIHPNMLKAAVEAKAEGICHPILLGNEERIEKLAKELDLSLEGIEIVNLRHDRESERRERYARILCEKRAREGANFQEANDKMFERNYFGMMMVETGDADAFITGLYTRYSNTIKV
;
A
#
# COMPACT_ATOMS: atom_id res chain seq x y z
N LEU A 1 22.41 8.85 7.24
CA LEU A 1 23.73 9.46 7.45
C LEU A 1 24.01 9.72 8.94
N ILE A 2 23.12 10.42 9.66
CA ILE A 2 23.36 10.80 11.09
C ILE A 2 23.51 9.56 11.98
N THR A 3 22.65 8.55 11.84
CA THR A 3 22.74 7.30 12.62
C THR A 3 24.03 6.52 12.34
N GLU A 4 24.47 6.46 11.09
CA GLU A 4 25.68 5.74 10.72
C GLU A 4 26.95 6.43 11.27
N VAL A 5 26.99 7.76 11.23
CA VAL A 5 28.08 8.55 11.83
C VAL A 5 28.12 8.34 13.35
N SER A 6 26.98 8.44 14.03
CA SER A 6 26.89 8.23 15.48
C SER A 6 27.34 6.82 15.90
N MET A 7 26.98 5.80 15.14
CA MET A 7 27.45 4.43 15.37
C MET A 7 28.97 4.28 15.17
N ALA A 8 29.54 4.89 14.13
CA ALA A 8 30.97 4.86 13.87
C ALA A 8 31.76 5.54 15.01
N VAL A 9 31.28 6.71 15.48
CA VAL A 9 31.89 7.41 16.62
C VAL A 9 31.80 6.58 17.89
N ALA A 10 30.65 5.94 18.17
CA ALA A 10 30.50 5.09 19.33
C ALA A 10 31.44 3.87 19.30
N LYS A 11 31.63 3.23 18.14
CA LYS A 11 32.59 2.15 17.95
C LYS A 11 34.03 2.63 18.22
N ALA A 12 34.44 3.72 17.62
CA ALA A 12 35.78 4.30 17.83
C ALA A 12 36.02 4.67 19.31
N ALA A 13 35.01 5.19 20.01
CA ALA A 13 35.08 5.49 21.44
C ALA A 13 35.29 4.23 22.30
N MET A 14 34.65 3.12 21.93
CA MET A 14 34.84 1.83 22.63
C MET A 14 36.21 1.25 22.37
N GLU A 15 36.68 1.26 21.11
CA GLU A 15 38.00 0.77 20.71
C GLU A 15 39.13 1.56 21.37
N SER A 16 38.98 2.88 21.50
CA SER A 16 39.95 3.76 22.17
C SER A 16 39.87 3.76 23.70
N GLY A 17 38.91 3.04 24.29
CA GLY A 17 38.73 2.94 25.75
C GLY A 17 38.18 4.18 26.43
N VAL A 18 37.71 5.19 25.69
CA VAL A 18 37.13 6.41 26.25
C VAL A 18 35.61 6.34 26.46
N ALA A 19 34.99 5.26 26.00
CA ALA A 19 33.53 5.05 26.17
C ALA A 19 33.20 4.84 27.64
N ARG A 20 32.23 5.65 28.16
CA ARG A 20 31.72 5.54 29.53
C ARG A 20 30.75 4.37 29.73
N LYS A 21 30.12 3.88 28.63
CA LYS A 21 29.21 2.74 28.61
C LYS A 21 29.58 1.83 27.47
N GLN A 22 29.51 0.52 27.74
CA GLN A 22 29.69 -0.50 26.70
C GLN A 22 28.38 -0.73 25.98
N ILE A 23 28.40 -0.80 24.67
CA ILE A 23 27.27 -1.13 23.83
C ILE A 23 27.42 -2.60 23.47
N THR A 24 26.51 -3.44 23.93
CA THR A 24 26.50 -4.88 23.68
C THR A 24 25.61 -5.24 22.50
N ASP A 25 24.55 -4.48 22.26
CA ASP A 25 23.61 -4.66 21.15
C ASP A 25 23.63 -3.40 20.26
N TRP A 26 24.21 -3.54 19.06
CA TRP A 26 24.32 -2.45 18.09
C TRP A 26 23.02 -2.14 17.38
N ASP A 27 22.14 -3.13 17.24
CA ASP A 27 20.82 -2.94 16.62
C ASP A 27 19.89 -2.20 17.57
N GLU A 28 19.93 -2.54 18.86
CA GLU A 28 19.21 -1.77 19.89
C GLU A 28 19.71 -0.32 19.97
N TYR A 29 21.02 -0.11 19.92
CA TYR A 29 21.60 1.24 19.92
C TYR A 29 21.21 2.05 18.68
N LYS A 30 21.23 1.46 17.50
CA LYS A 30 20.80 2.09 16.26
C LYS A 30 19.32 2.50 16.33
N ASN A 31 18.47 1.63 16.87
CA ASN A 31 17.05 1.90 17.07
C ASN A 31 16.81 3.04 18.07
N HIS A 32 17.57 3.06 19.17
CA HIS A 32 17.51 4.15 20.15
C HIS A 32 17.91 5.50 19.55
N LEU A 33 18.94 5.54 18.69
CA LEU A 33 19.30 6.75 17.96
C LEU A 33 18.19 7.26 17.03
N ARG A 34 17.46 6.36 16.37
CA ARG A 34 16.31 6.72 15.53
C ARG A 34 15.14 7.24 16.35
N GLU A 35 14.88 6.64 17.51
CA GLU A 35 13.87 7.13 18.45
C GLU A 35 14.17 8.55 18.94
N LEU A 36 15.44 8.83 19.30
CA LEU A 36 15.89 10.17 19.71
C LEU A 36 15.73 11.24 18.63
N MET A 37 15.82 10.82 17.35
CA MET A 37 15.58 11.72 16.22
C MET A 37 14.09 11.90 15.88
N GLY A 38 13.18 11.25 16.59
CA GLY A 38 11.74 11.29 16.31
C GLY A 38 11.35 10.65 14.99
N GLN A 39 12.25 9.89 14.36
CA GLN A 39 12.01 9.33 13.03
C GLN A 39 11.21 8.01 13.04
N GLU A 40 11.16 7.30 14.17
CA GLU A 40 10.38 6.08 14.30
C GLU A 40 9.72 5.99 15.67
N ASN A 41 8.40 5.93 15.68
CA ASN A 41 7.64 5.51 16.85
C ASN A 41 7.77 3.99 17.00
N LYS A 42 8.01 3.48 18.21
CA LYS A 42 8.08 2.04 18.53
C LYS A 42 6.88 1.25 17.96
N LEU A 43 5.69 1.86 17.98
CA LEU A 43 4.48 1.27 17.41
C LEU A 43 4.60 1.12 15.89
N THR A 44 5.03 2.15 15.19
CA THR A 44 5.22 2.13 13.74
C THR A 44 6.20 1.03 13.33
N ARG A 45 7.33 0.89 14.04
CA ARG A 45 8.29 -0.18 13.78
C ARG A 45 7.67 -1.57 13.94
N GLN A 46 6.94 -1.80 15.03
CA GLN A 46 6.26 -3.08 15.26
C GLN A 46 5.25 -3.40 14.16
N LEU A 47 4.52 -2.41 13.68
CA LEU A 47 3.59 -2.56 12.55
C LEU A 47 4.31 -2.93 11.26
N TYR A 48 5.41 -2.26 10.94
CA TYR A 48 6.23 -2.57 9.76
C TYR A 48 6.83 -3.98 9.83
N GLU A 49 7.40 -4.37 10.97
CA GLU A 49 7.95 -5.71 11.17
C GLU A 49 6.87 -6.79 11.02
N THR A 50 5.67 -6.53 11.53
CA THR A 50 4.52 -7.45 11.38
C THR A 50 4.07 -7.55 9.94
N ALA A 51 3.94 -6.42 9.24
CA ALA A 51 3.55 -6.39 7.83
C ALA A 51 4.57 -7.12 6.92
N ARG A 52 5.87 -6.92 7.16
CA ARG A 52 6.95 -7.59 6.40
C ARG A 52 6.98 -9.10 6.57
N ARG A 53 6.49 -9.64 7.68
CA ARG A 53 6.41 -11.10 7.90
C ARG A 53 5.34 -11.77 7.03
N ASN A 54 4.29 -11.04 6.70
CA ASN A 54 3.20 -11.52 5.87
C ASN A 54 2.60 -10.36 5.06
N PRO A 55 3.32 -9.90 4.00
CA PRO A 55 2.86 -8.77 3.19
C PRO A 55 1.57 -9.14 2.46
N GLN A 56 0.55 -8.32 2.65
CA GLN A 56 -0.77 -8.50 2.09
C GLN A 56 -0.89 -7.82 0.72
N ARG A 57 -1.83 -8.30 -0.11
CA ARG A 57 -2.19 -7.66 -1.39
C ARG A 57 -3.14 -6.50 -1.09
N VAL A 58 -2.66 -5.28 -1.35
CA VAL A 58 -3.39 -4.06 -1.02
C VAL A 58 -3.76 -3.32 -2.30
N VAL A 59 -5.05 -3.09 -2.50
CA VAL A 59 -5.57 -2.34 -3.64
C VAL A 59 -5.59 -0.85 -3.34
N PHE A 60 -4.98 -0.06 -4.21
CA PHE A 60 -4.96 1.40 -4.17
C PHE A 60 -5.87 1.94 -5.28
N ALA A 61 -7.02 2.50 -4.89
CA ALA A 61 -8.08 2.90 -5.82
C ALA A 61 -7.68 4.03 -6.78
N GLU A 62 -6.87 4.96 -6.30
CA GLU A 62 -6.49 6.15 -7.06
C GLU A 62 -5.05 6.08 -7.59
N GLY A 63 -4.71 5.01 -8.31
CA GLY A 63 -3.34 4.78 -8.83
C GLY A 63 -2.78 5.87 -9.74
N ILE A 64 -3.65 6.71 -10.32
CA ILE A 64 -3.25 7.88 -11.12
C ILE A 64 -2.96 9.14 -10.29
N HIS A 65 -3.05 9.08 -8.94
CA HIS A 65 -2.70 10.20 -8.08
C HIS A 65 -1.23 10.14 -7.65
N PRO A 66 -0.44 11.25 -7.77
CA PRO A 66 0.99 11.24 -7.45
C PRO A 66 1.32 10.72 -6.04
N ASN A 67 0.57 11.15 -5.03
CA ASN A 67 0.82 10.72 -3.65
C ASN A 67 0.46 9.25 -3.42
N MET A 68 -0.62 8.76 -4.05
CA MET A 68 -1.00 7.35 -3.96
C MET A 68 0.04 6.46 -4.64
N LEU A 69 0.52 6.88 -5.81
CA LEU A 69 1.55 6.16 -6.53
C LEU A 69 2.87 6.10 -5.74
N LYS A 70 3.31 7.23 -5.17
CA LYS A 70 4.49 7.27 -4.29
C LYS A 70 4.34 6.34 -3.10
N ALA A 71 3.19 6.40 -2.41
CA ALA A 71 2.92 5.55 -1.25
C ALA A 71 2.92 4.05 -1.61
N ALA A 72 2.36 3.67 -2.75
CA ALA A 72 2.36 2.28 -3.21
C ALA A 72 3.77 1.79 -3.55
N VAL A 73 4.58 2.61 -4.25
CA VAL A 73 5.97 2.29 -4.58
C VAL A 73 6.82 2.17 -3.32
N GLU A 74 6.67 3.08 -2.37
CA GLU A 74 7.37 3.06 -1.08
C GLU A 74 6.99 1.81 -0.25
N ALA A 75 5.69 1.53 -0.15
CA ALA A 75 5.19 0.34 0.54
C ALA A 75 5.72 -0.97 -0.06
N LYS A 76 5.86 -1.02 -1.40
CA LYS A 76 6.48 -2.14 -2.10
C LYS A 76 7.98 -2.24 -1.80
N ALA A 77 8.71 -1.12 -1.91
CA ALA A 77 10.15 -1.07 -1.67
C ALA A 77 10.51 -1.47 -0.21
N GLU A 78 9.66 -1.10 0.73
CA GLU A 78 9.82 -1.48 2.14
C GLU A 78 9.33 -2.91 2.45
N GLY A 79 8.70 -3.59 1.51
CA GLY A 79 8.23 -4.96 1.65
C GLY A 79 7.05 -5.13 2.61
N ILE A 80 6.27 -4.07 2.84
CA ILE A 80 5.12 -4.09 3.77
C ILE A 80 3.82 -4.57 3.13
N CYS A 81 3.72 -4.50 1.79
CA CYS A 81 2.59 -5.05 1.06
C CYS A 81 2.94 -5.38 -0.40
N HIS A 82 2.02 -6.06 -1.07
CA HIS A 82 1.98 -6.25 -2.51
C HIS A 82 0.92 -5.29 -3.09
N PRO A 83 1.31 -4.11 -3.59
CA PRO A 83 0.35 -3.12 -4.06
C PRO A 83 -0.24 -3.51 -5.41
N ILE A 84 -1.55 -3.24 -5.54
CA ILE A 84 -2.33 -3.35 -6.78
C ILE A 84 -2.91 -1.97 -7.06
N LEU A 85 -2.54 -1.35 -8.18
CA LEU A 85 -2.99 -0.02 -8.57
C LEU A 85 -4.21 -0.11 -9.48
N LEU A 86 -5.32 0.52 -9.11
CA LEU A 86 -6.45 0.65 -10.02
C LEU A 86 -6.32 1.91 -10.87
N GLY A 87 -6.37 1.76 -12.19
CA GLY A 87 -6.34 2.90 -13.09
C GLY A 87 -5.94 2.56 -14.52
N ASN A 88 -5.88 3.60 -15.34
CA ASN A 88 -5.39 3.47 -16.71
C ASN A 88 -3.87 3.27 -16.70
N GLU A 89 -3.42 2.17 -17.28
CA GLU A 89 -2.03 1.70 -17.29
C GLU A 89 -1.09 2.76 -17.90
N GLU A 90 -1.41 3.29 -19.07
CA GLU A 90 -0.59 4.30 -19.77
C GLU A 90 -0.43 5.58 -18.92
N ARG A 91 -1.50 6.00 -18.21
CA ARG A 91 -1.45 7.18 -17.33
C ARG A 91 -0.60 6.95 -16.10
N ILE A 92 -0.69 5.75 -15.50
CA ILE A 92 0.13 5.37 -14.33
C ILE A 92 1.60 5.30 -14.74
N GLU A 93 1.92 4.66 -15.87
CA GLU A 93 3.29 4.57 -16.38
C GLU A 93 3.88 5.95 -16.73
N LYS A 94 3.08 6.82 -17.37
CA LYS A 94 3.50 8.19 -17.66
C LYS A 94 3.81 8.95 -16.36
N LEU A 95 2.91 8.88 -15.38
CA LEU A 95 3.10 9.53 -14.09
C LEU A 95 4.32 8.99 -13.34
N ALA A 96 4.53 7.67 -13.38
CA ALA A 96 5.69 7.05 -12.76
C ALA A 96 7.00 7.54 -13.37
N LYS A 97 7.07 7.66 -14.71
CA LYS A 97 8.21 8.24 -15.42
C LYS A 97 8.45 9.71 -15.07
N GLU A 98 7.38 10.51 -14.96
CA GLU A 98 7.48 11.93 -14.55
C GLU A 98 8.00 12.10 -13.11
N LEU A 99 7.72 11.12 -12.24
CA LEU A 99 8.12 11.13 -10.83
C LEU A 99 9.40 10.33 -10.54
N ASP A 100 10.03 9.76 -11.59
CA ASP A 100 11.20 8.86 -11.47
C ASP A 100 10.96 7.69 -10.51
N LEU A 101 9.79 7.04 -10.64
CA LEU A 101 9.37 5.91 -9.82
C LEU A 101 9.41 4.59 -10.61
N SER A 102 9.91 3.52 -9.99
CA SER A 102 9.85 2.17 -10.55
C SER A 102 8.54 1.48 -10.22
N LEU A 103 7.89 0.91 -11.24
CA LEU A 103 6.68 0.11 -11.09
C LEU A 103 6.98 -1.41 -11.05
N GLU A 104 8.23 -1.79 -10.91
CA GLU A 104 8.63 -3.20 -10.90
C GLU A 104 7.93 -3.99 -9.80
N GLY A 105 7.25 -5.06 -10.19
CA GLY A 105 6.50 -5.93 -9.28
C GLY A 105 5.25 -5.30 -8.67
N ILE A 106 4.72 -4.23 -9.26
CA ILE A 106 3.42 -3.63 -8.90
C ILE A 106 2.40 -4.02 -9.97
N GLU A 107 1.31 -4.65 -9.55
CA GLU A 107 0.21 -4.99 -10.44
C GLU A 107 -0.62 -3.75 -10.77
N ILE A 108 -0.95 -3.55 -12.06
CA ILE A 108 -1.85 -2.48 -12.50
C ILE A 108 -3.09 -3.12 -13.09
N VAL A 109 -4.24 -2.75 -12.58
CA VAL A 109 -5.55 -3.24 -13.02
C VAL A 109 -6.34 -2.09 -13.63
N ASN A 110 -6.50 -2.12 -14.96
CA ASN A 110 -7.38 -1.21 -15.67
C ASN A 110 -8.79 -1.84 -15.76
N LEU A 111 -9.63 -1.52 -14.79
CA LEU A 111 -10.99 -2.07 -14.69
C LEU A 111 -11.88 -1.83 -15.92
N ARG A 112 -11.46 -0.93 -16.86
CA ARG A 112 -12.18 -0.66 -18.11
C ARG A 112 -11.64 -1.44 -19.31
N HIS A 113 -10.50 -2.12 -19.14
CA HIS A 113 -9.92 -2.93 -20.21
C HIS A 113 -10.72 -4.23 -20.42
N ASP A 114 -10.77 -4.71 -21.66
CA ASP A 114 -11.54 -5.93 -22.01
C ASP A 114 -11.02 -7.18 -21.31
N ARG A 115 -9.74 -7.24 -20.99
CA ARG A 115 -9.14 -8.35 -20.19
C ARG A 115 -9.79 -8.52 -18.82
N GLU A 116 -10.43 -7.48 -18.28
CA GLU A 116 -11.13 -7.52 -16.99
C GLU A 116 -12.63 -7.85 -17.12
N SER A 117 -13.12 -8.13 -18.32
CA SER A 117 -14.56 -8.37 -18.55
C SER A 117 -15.10 -9.55 -17.75
N GLU A 118 -14.39 -10.68 -17.74
CA GLU A 118 -14.80 -11.86 -16.97
C GLU A 118 -14.77 -11.59 -15.45
N ARG A 119 -13.76 -10.83 -14.99
CA ARG A 119 -13.65 -10.45 -13.57
C ARG A 119 -14.80 -9.52 -13.19
N ARG A 120 -15.12 -8.51 -14.01
CA ARG A 120 -16.28 -7.62 -13.78
C ARG A 120 -17.58 -8.40 -13.73
N GLU A 121 -17.81 -9.32 -14.65
CA GLU A 121 -19.02 -10.14 -14.68
C GLU A 121 -19.17 -11.03 -13.44
N ARG A 122 -18.07 -11.67 -13.03
CA ARG A 122 -18.01 -12.47 -11.80
C ARG A 122 -18.35 -11.62 -10.56
N TYR A 123 -17.75 -10.44 -10.44
CA TYR A 123 -18.01 -9.53 -9.33
C TYR A 123 -19.46 -9.00 -9.34
N ALA A 124 -19.97 -8.65 -10.51
CA ALA A 124 -21.36 -8.19 -10.67
C ALA A 124 -22.37 -9.25 -10.22
N ARG A 125 -22.13 -10.53 -10.56
CA ARG A 125 -22.99 -11.62 -10.10
C ARG A 125 -23.02 -11.75 -8.59
N ILE A 126 -21.84 -11.75 -7.97
CA ILE A 126 -21.70 -11.85 -6.50
C ILE A 126 -22.34 -10.65 -5.82
N LEU A 127 -22.11 -9.43 -6.32
CA LEU A 127 -22.74 -8.21 -5.79
C LEU A 127 -24.26 -8.27 -5.91
N CYS A 128 -24.80 -8.69 -7.06
CA CYS A 128 -26.22 -8.85 -7.29
C CYS A 128 -26.84 -9.87 -6.33
N GLU A 129 -26.22 -11.02 -6.13
CA GLU A 129 -26.70 -12.04 -5.17
C GLU A 129 -26.71 -11.51 -3.74
N LYS A 130 -25.65 -10.81 -3.30
CA LYS A 130 -25.56 -10.25 -1.96
C LYS A 130 -26.61 -9.17 -1.69
N ARG A 131 -26.92 -8.35 -2.69
CA ARG A 131 -27.89 -7.24 -2.61
C ARG A 131 -29.26 -7.55 -3.23
N ALA A 132 -29.53 -8.82 -3.48
CA ALA A 132 -30.83 -9.23 -4.07
C ALA A 132 -32.04 -8.75 -3.26
N ARG A 133 -31.94 -8.71 -1.92
CA ARG A 133 -32.99 -8.21 -1.02
C ARG A 133 -33.20 -6.69 -1.13
N GLU A 134 -32.22 -5.96 -1.60
CA GLU A 134 -32.27 -4.51 -1.84
C GLU A 134 -32.78 -4.18 -3.25
N GLY A 135 -33.14 -5.21 -4.04
CA GLY A 135 -33.64 -5.06 -5.41
C GLY A 135 -32.55 -4.83 -6.46
N ALA A 136 -31.29 -5.14 -6.13
CA ALA A 136 -30.20 -5.02 -7.10
C ALA A 136 -30.43 -5.96 -8.29
N ASN A 137 -30.29 -5.43 -9.50
CA ASN A 137 -30.30 -6.22 -10.73
C ASN A 137 -28.86 -6.38 -11.28
N PHE A 138 -28.68 -7.39 -12.14
CA PHE A 138 -27.36 -7.70 -12.69
C PHE A 138 -26.79 -6.55 -13.52
N GLN A 139 -27.60 -5.84 -14.30
CA GLN A 139 -27.14 -4.74 -15.13
C GLN A 139 -26.57 -3.59 -14.29
N GLU A 140 -27.30 -3.19 -13.25
CA GLU A 140 -26.83 -2.17 -12.31
C GLU A 140 -25.54 -2.61 -11.58
N ALA A 141 -25.49 -3.88 -11.15
CA ALA A 141 -24.30 -4.42 -10.51
C ALA A 141 -23.09 -4.42 -11.46
N ASN A 142 -23.30 -4.77 -12.73
CA ASN A 142 -22.25 -4.75 -13.75
C ASN A 142 -21.78 -3.34 -14.06
N ASP A 143 -22.67 -2.36 -14.13
CA ASP A 143 -22.32 -0.95 -14.35
C ASP A 143 -21.47 -0.41 -13.18
N LYS A 144 -21.76 -0.83 -11.95
CA LYS A 144 -20.97 -0.49 -10.76
C LYS A 144 -19.54 -1.04 -10.81
N MET A 145 -19.28 -2.13 -11.53
CA MET A 145 -17.93 -2.66 -11.69
C MET A 145 -17.02 -1.75 -12.52
N PHE A 146 -17.52 -0.73 -13.17
CA PHE A 146 -16.72 0.33 -13.80
C PHE A 146 -16.36 1.47 -12.83
N GLU A 147 -16.83 1.40 -11.58
CA GLU A 147 -16.47 2.31 -10.51
C GLU A 147 -15.35 1.69 -9.64
N ARG A 148 -14.26 2.44 -9.44
CA ARG A 148 -13.06 1.95 -8.73
C ARG A 148 -13.34 1.40 -7.33
N ASN A 149 -14.24 2.07 -6.59
CA ASN A 149 -14.56 1.68 -5.23
C ASN A 149 -15.29 0.34 -5.19
N TYR A 150 -16.30 0.17 -6.05
CA TYR A 150 -17.02 -1.12 -6.15
C TYR A 150 -16.09 -2.24 -6.62
N PHE A 151 -15.31 -2.01 -7.67
CA PHE A 151 -14.39 -3.02 -8.18
C PHE A 151 -13.34 -3.41 -7.13
N GLY A 152 -12.70 -2.43 -6.48
CA GLY A 152 -11.68 -2.70 -5.46
C GLY A 152 -12.25 -3.38 -4.21
N MET A 153 -13.45 -3.01 -3.77
CA MET A 153 -14.14 -3.70 -2.67
C MET A 153 -14.47 -5.15 -3.04
N MET A 154 -14.90 -5.41 -4.29
CA MET A 154 -15.17 -6.76 -4.77
C MET A 154 -13.90 -7.60 -4.91
N MET A 155 -12.73 -7.00 -5.19
CA MET A 155 -11.45 -7.72 -5.13
C MET A 155 -11.19 -8.27 -3.73
N VAL A 156 -11.46 -7.48 -2.69
CA VAL A 156 -11.30 -7.93 -1.30
C VAL A 156 -12.35 -8.97 -0.93
N GLU A 157 -13.61 -8.74 -1.29
CA GLU A 157 -14.72 -9.64 -1.00
C GLU A 157 -14.52 -11.04 -1.61
N THR A 158 -13.93 -11.13 -2.80
CA THR A 158 -13.68 -12.39 -3.50
C THR A 158 -12.34 -13.03 -3.18
N GLY A 159 -11.51 -12.39 -2.36
CA GLY A 159 -10.18 -12.87 -2.03
C GLY A 159 -9.14 -12.65 -3.14
N ASP A 160 -9.42 -11.82 -4.14
CA ASP A 160 -8.43 -11.42 -5.15
C ASP A 160 -7.44 -10.39 -4.57
N ALA A 161 -7.80 -9.72 -3.47
CA ALA A 161 -6.95 -8.88 -2.65
C ALA A 161 -7.31 -9.01 -1.17
N ASP A 162 -6.46 -8.49 -0.27
CA ASP A 162 -6.60 -8.66 1.17
C ASP A 162 -7.02 -7.36 1.85
N ALA A 163 -6.75 -6.21 1.22
CA ALA A 163 -7.15 -4.89 1.72
C ALA A 163 -7.38 -3.89 0.58
N PHE A 164 -8.12 -2.83 0.88
CA PHE A 164 -8.48 -1.78 -0.07
C PHE A 164 -8.31 -0.39 0.55
N ILE A 165 -7.60 0.50 -0.16
CA ILE A 165 -7.34 1.88 0.25
C ILE A 165 -7.94 2.83 -0.79
N THR A 166 -8.77 3.77 -0.32
CA THR A 166 -9.42 4.79 -1.16
C THR A 166 -9.69 6.07 -0.35
N GLY A 167 -10.18 7.12 -0.99
CA GLY A 167 -10.68 8.31 -0.32
C GLY A 167 -9.79 9.55 -0.45
N LEU A 168 -8.77 9.53 -1.29
CA LEU A 168 -7.90 10.68 -1.50
C LEU A 168 -8.57 11.80 -2.32
N TYR A 169 -9.40 11.42 -3.30
CA TYR A 169 -10.10 12.33 -4.20
C TYR A 169 -11.60 12.40 -3.99
N THR A 170 -12.18 11.32 -3.49
CA THR A 170 -13.62 11.17 -3.41
C THR A 170 -14.15 11.78 -2.12
N ARG A 171 -15.32 12.41 -2.17
CA ARG A 171 -16.00 12.84 -0.95
C ARG A 171 -16.28 11.62 -0.08
N TYR A 172 -16.04 11.73 1.21
CA TYR A 172 -16.26 10.67 2.20
C TYR A 172 -17.63 9.98 2.04
N SER A 173 -18.71 10.77 1.81
CA SER A 173 -20.05 10.26 1.57
C SER A 173 -20.17 9.31 0.38
N ASN A 174 -19.36 9.49 -0.66
CA ASN A 174 -19.36 8.63 -1.85
C ASN A 174 -18.51 7.37 -1.67
N THR A 175 -17.52 7.43 -0.80
CA THR A 175 -16.68 6.29 -0.48
C THR A 175 -17.39 5.30 0.43
N ILE A 176 -18.18 5.79 1.38
CA ILE A 176 -18.82 4.96 2.41
C ILE A 176 -20.15 4.31 1.95
N LYS A 177 -20.69 4.75 0.83
CA LYS A 177 -21.93 4.20 0.26
C LYS A 177 -21.75 2.95 -0.61
N VAL A 178 -20.52 2.49 -0.74
CA VAL A 178 -20.18 1.32 -1.57
C VAL A 178 -20.52 0.00 -0.90
#